data_3facac4fce2caa44cc06478d9158b4b9
#
_entry.id   3facac4fce2caa44cc06478d9158b4b9
#
_cell.length_a   1.000
_cell.length_b   1.000
_cell.length_c   1.000
_cell.angle_alpha   90.00
_cell.angle_beta   90.00
_cell.angle_gamma   90.00
#
_symmetry.space_group_name_H-M   'P 1'
#
loop_
_entity.id
_entity.type
_entity.pdbx_description
1 polymer ?
#
loop_
_entity_poly.entity_id
_entity_poly.type
_entity_poly.pdbx_seq_one_letter_code
_entity_poly.pdbx_strand_id
1 'polypeptide(L)'
;YFNDPAKNGYGKYKSYAMKGSAASIKSLTELLDKLSIKYSFASSKSSFNGFSFKSQKNESFSLEKEDLIVNTYQPKGVFTKILFEPHTMLEDSNTYDITAWALPYAYGLEAYGLTQKVEGAATRTYETNKSSEATAGVYAYALKLASFDDYKFLSYAVQNGIKTRVQPASFQANGKQFPVGTIIFTRLNDTRFESRIKSLIKDKNVILEPLYSGMVEKGMDLGLDEVAYVGAPRVGILMGQGISATGFGEVWHYFDQQLDYPATLLDNKTFGNVNLSNYDVLVFPSGRYDKTITGSADLQSWINKGGRLILIENACGSFEGVDGYELKEKTQPDAKPDLTKKYGTYSRESISDQVPGAIYEVNLDNTHPLAYGYGGTMNMLIKNPNNYEPLTRGWNVGLVGEHKSGFVGHNLKNSLKNAPVFAVQEKGRGKVIYLTESPIFRGFWYTGKALFANAVFFVK
;
A
#
# COMPACT_ATOMS: atom_id res chain seq x y z
N TYR A 1 -15.42 19.90 27.35
CA TYR A 1 -14.69 18.94 26.50
C TYR A 1 -14.10 19.61 25.23
N PHE A 2 -14.91 20.25 24.39
CA PHE A 2 -14.45 20.86 23.13
C PHE A 2 -13.76 22.23 23.29
N ASN A 3 -14.10 23.01 24.30
CA ASN A 3 -13.57 24.37 24.47
C ASN A 3 -12.15 24.39 25.05
N ASP A 4 -11.77 23.44 25.88
CA ASP A 4 -10.44 23.39 26.50
C ASP A 4 -9.34 23.08 25.46
N PRO A 5 -9.46 22.06 24.60
CA PRO A 5 -8.49 21.84 23.53
C PRO A 5 -8.35 23.03 22.57
N ALA A 6 -9.45 23.74 22.27
CA ALA A 6 -9.40 24.90 21.38
C ALA A 6 -8.52 26.05 21.91
N LYS A 7 -8.45 26.20 23.25
CA LYS A 7 -7.63 27.25 23.88
C LYS A 7 -6.20 26.80 24.19
N ASN A 8 -6.04 25.59 24.73
CA ASN A 8 -4.80 25.14 25.36
C ASN A 8 -4.06 24.09 24.52
N GLY A 9 -4.65 23.63 23.41
CA GLY A 9 -4.20 22.44 22.69
C GLY A 9 -4.32 21.19 23.55
N TYR A 10 -4.13 20.00 22.98
CA TYR A 10 -4.30 18.74 23.68
C TYR A 10 -3.09 17.81 23.50
N GLY A 11 -2.79 17.02 24.53
CA GLY A 11 -1.71 16.03 24.50
C GLY A 11 -0.30 16.61 24.63
N LYS A 12 0.71 15.74 24.56
CA LYS A 12 2.13 16.09 24.62
C LYS A 12 2.52 16.95 23.41
N TYR A 13 2.16 16.51 22.22
CA TYR A 13 2.44 17.24 20.99
C TYR A 13 1.26 18.17 20.66
N LYS A 14 1.57 19.44 20.49
CA LYS A 14 0.59 20.50 20.22
C LYS A 14 0.40 20.74 18.73
N SER A 15 1.41 20.40 17.94
CA SER A 15 1.40 20.50 16.49
C SER A 15 2.07 19.29 15.87
N TYR A 16 1.59 18.90 14.70
CA TYR A 16 2.19 17.89 13.84
C TYR A 16 2.57 18.54 12.52
N ALA A 17 3.84 18.49 12.20
CA ALA A 17 4.40 19.04 10.96
C ALA A 17 4.72 17.88 10.02
N MET A 18 4.32 17.98 8.75
CA MET A 18 4.42 16.87 7.80
C MET A 18 4.90 17.33 6.44
N LYS A 19 5.80 16.54 5.87
CA LYS A 19 6.36 16.67 4.52
C LYS A 19 6.01 15.45 3.70
N GLY A 20 5.83 15.64 2.41
CA GLY A 20 5.53 14.53 1.51
C GLY A 20 5.20 15.00 0.11
N SER A 21 4.85 14.05 -0.75
CA SER A 21 4.38 14.39 -2.09
C SER A 21 3.10 15.23 -2.03
N ALA A 22 2.90 16.10 -3.01
CA ALA A 22 1.67 16.90 -3.11
C ALA A 22 0.41 16.00 -3.10
N ALA A 23 0.50 14.82 -3.71
CA ALA A 23 -0.60 13.85 -3.77
C ALA A 23 -0.91 13.23 -2.39
N SER A 24 0.11 12.81 -1.62
CA SER A 24 -0.09 12.26 -0.27
C SER A 24 -0.68 13.31 0.68
N ILE A 25 -0.17 14.55 0.61
CA ILE A 25 -0.68 15.67 1.42
C ILE A 25 -2.13 15.99 1.02
N LYS A 26 -2.43 16.08 -0.28
CA LYS A 26 -3.80 16.30 -0.78
C LYS A 26 -4.76 15.22 -0.28
N SER A 27 -4.39 13.96 -0.41
CA SER A 27 -5.24 12.84 0.04
C SER A 27 -5.46 12.85 1.56
N LEU A 28 -4.46 13.24 2.34
CA LEU A 28 -4.62 13.41 3.78
C LEU A 28 -5.54 14.61 4.09
N THR A 29 -5.37 15.75 3.44
CA THR A 29 -6.21 16.94 3.67
C THR A 29 -7.67 16.69 3.27
N GLU A 30 -7.93 15.94 2.20
CA GLU A 30 -9.29 15.51 1.84
C GLU A 30 -9.95 14.65 2.94
N LEU A 31 -9.19 13.79 3.61
CA LEU A 31 -9.68 13.06 4.79
C LEU A 31 -9.94 14.00 5.97
N LEU A 32 -9.02 14.94 6.25
CA LEU A 32 -9.17 15.91 7.34
C LEU A 32 -10.38 16.81 7.13
N ASP A 33 -10.67 17.23 5.89
CA ASP A 33 -11.87 18.00 5.54
C ASP A 33 -13.15 17.22 5.85
N LYS A 34 -13.24 15.95 5.44
CA LYS A 34 -14.37 15.05 5.78
C LYS A 34 -14.54 14.88 7.28
N LEU A 35 -13.45 14.85 8.02
CA LEU A 35 -13.44 14.76 9.49
C LEU A 35 -13.63 16.12 10.16
N SER A 36 -13.69 17.23 9.41
CA SER A 36 -13.73 18.61 9.91
C SER A 36 -12.59 18.92 10.90
N ILE A 37 -11.39 18.43 10.61
CA ILE A 37 -10.15 18.76 11.31
C ILE A 37 -9.46 19.88 10.57
N LYS A 38 -9.16 20.97 11.28
CA LYS A 38 -8.48 22.13 10.71
C LYS A 38 -6.98 21.86 10.57
N TYR A 39 -6.43 22.33 9.48
CA TYR A 39 -5.00 22.30 9.16
C TYR A 39 -4.55 23.63 8.55
N SER A 40 -3.25 23.81 8.43
CA SER A 40 -2.62 24.98 7.80
C SER A 40 -1.33 24.54 7.10
N PHE A 41 -0.71 25.47 6.39
CA PHE A 41 0.55 25.23 5.67
C PHE A 41 1.61 26.21 6.13
N ALA A 42 2.86 25.77 6.20
CA ALA A 42 3.98 26.65 6.53
C ALA A 42 4.08 27.81 5.54
N SER A 43 4.14 29.04 6.06
CA SER A 43 4.18 30.28 5.24
C SER A 43 5.57 30.53 4.67
N SER A 44 6.61 30.09 5.38
CA SER A 44 8.02 30.25 5.01
C SER A 44 8.86 29.16 5.63
N LYS A 45 10.10 29.06 5.18
CA LYS A 45 11.10 28.18 5.77
C LYS A 45 11.34 28.55 7.25
N SER A 46 11.27 27.56 8.13
CA SER A 46 11.48 27.73 9.57
C SER A 46 12.08 26.46 10.15
N SER A 47 12.96 26.59 11.14
CA SER A 47 13.62 25.45 11.80
C SER A 47 13.01 25.19 13.17
N PHE A 48 12.82 23.93 13.49
CA PHE A 48 12.23 23.46 14.74
C PHE A 48 13.01 22.26 15.29
N ASN A 49 12.79 21.98 16.57
CA ASN A 49 13.18 20.73 17.20
C ASN A 49 11.91 19.95 17.54
N GLY A 50 11.79 18.73 17.10
CA GLY A 50 10.58 17.91 17.27
C GLY A 50 10.87 16.42 17.27
N PHE A 51 9.89 15.64 17.71
CA PHE A 51 9.96 14.19 17.68
C PHE A 51 9.74 13.67 16.25
N SER A 52 10.75 13.08 15.67
CA SER A 52 10.68 12.47 14.32
C SER A 52 10.00 11.10 14.35
N PHE A 53 8.97 10.93 13.53
CA PHE A 53 8.29 9.66 13.35
C PHE A 53 9.19 8.61 12.68
N LYS A 54 10.16 9.05 11.88
CA LYS A 54 11.11 8.18 11.20
C LYS A 54 12.20 7.67 12.13
N SER A 55 12.94 8.58 12.74
CA SER A 55 14.09 8.24 13.62
C SER A 55 13.70 7.82 15.03
N GLN A 56 12.44 8.06 15.45
CA GLN A 56 11.92 7.82 16.80
C GLN A 56 12.66 8.60 17.90
N LYS A 57 13.22 9.76 17.54
CA LYS A 57 14.01 10.63 18.42
C LYS A 57 13.64 12.09 18.19
N ASN A 58 13.98 12.94 19.19
CA ASN A 58 13.96 14.38 18.98
C ASN A 58 15.15 14.78 18.12
N GLU A 59 14.87 15.55 17.08
CA GLU A 59 15.89 16.07 16.16
C GLU A 59 15.49 17.43 15.60
N SER A 60 16.48 18.17 15.13
CA SER A 60 16.26 19.43 14.43
C SER A 60 15.84 19.16 12.98
N PHE A 61 14.82 19.88 12.52
CA PHE A 61 14.34 19.81 11.15
C PHE A 61 13.88 21.17 10.65
N SER A 62 13.78 21.33 9.34
CA SER A 62 13.26 22.54 8.71
C SER A 62 11.90 22.26 8.11
N LEU A 63 10.91 23.10 8.39
CA LEU A 63 9.70 23.22 7.57
C LEU A 63 10.03 24.08 6.35
N GLU A 64 9.64 23.62 5.20
CA GLU A 64 9.65 24.42 3.96
C GLU A 64 8.27 25.04 3.74
N LYS A 65 8.22 26.06 2.87
CA LYS A 65 6.94 26.67 2.48
C LYS A 65 5.99 25.57 1.97
N GLU A 66 4.73 25.64 2.44
CA GLU A 66 3.65 24.71 2.06
C GLU A 66 3.74 23.28 2.67
N ASP A 67 4.65 23.03 3.60
CA ASP A 67 4.57 21.82 4.43
C ASP A 67 3.30 21.87 5.30
N LEU A 68 2.68 20.70 5.49
CA LEU A 68 1.41 20.59 6.21
C LEU A 68 1.60 20.70 7.73
N ILE A 69 0.74 21.49 8.38
CA ILE A 69 0.70 21.66 9.84
C ILE A 69 -0.71 21.33 10.34
N VAL A 70 -0.80 20.43 11.32
CA VAL A 70 -2.07 20.11 12.00
C VAL A 70 -1.90 20.38 13.48
N ASN A 71 -2.71 21.31 14.00
CA ASN A 71 -2.67 21.73 15.40
C ASN A 71 -3.75 21.04 16.23
N THR A 72 -3.45 20.76 17.51
CA THR A 72 -4.46 20.31 18.46
C THR A 72 -5.27 21.48 19.07
N TYR A 73 -4.95 22.74 18.75
CA TYR A 73 -5.68 23.95 19.16
C TYR A 73 -6.97 24.12 18.34
N GLN A 74 -7.88 23.18 18.47
CA GLN A 74 -9.16 23.18 17.79
C GLN A 74 -10.19 22.37 18.57
N PRO A 75 -11.52 22.57 18.34
CA PRO A 75 -12.55 21.82 19.06
C PRO A 75 -12.37 20.30 18.97
N LYS A 76 -11.85 19.79 17.86
CA LYS A 76 -11.48 18.37 17.66
C LYS A 76 -10.04 18.03 18.07
N GLY A 77 -9.41 18.82 18.96
CA GLY A 77 -8.02 18.64 19.38
C GLY A 77 -7.72 17.26 19.97
N VAL A 78 -8.65 16.68 20.73
CA VAL A 78 -8.52 15.31 21.28
C VAL A 78 -8.48 14.29 20.12
N PHE A 79 -9.41 14.41 19.18
CA PHE A 79 -9.46 13.52 18.02
C PHE A 79 -8.25 13.69 17.09
N THR A 80 -7.81 14.94 16.91
CA THR A 80 -6.56 15.24 16.20
C THR A 80 -5.35 14.54 16.84
N LYS A 81 -5.21 14.65 18.19
CA LYS A 81 -4.16 13.93 18.91
C LYS A 81 -4.20 12.44 18.63
N ILE A 82 -5.37 11.81 18.73
CA ILE A 82 -5.54 10.37 18.49
C ILE A 82 -5.08 9.96 17.09
N LEU A 83 -5.42 10.73 16.06
CA LEU A 83 -5.09 10.42 14.67
C LEU A 83 -3.60 10.65 14.31
N PHE A 84 -2.91 11.48 15.08
CA PHE A 84 -1.55 11.92 14.73
C PHE A 84 -0.48 11.55 15.74
N GLU A 85 -0.83 11.07 16.93
CA GLU A 85 0.20 10.74 17.92
C GLU A 85 1.08 9.57 17.45
N PRO A 86 2.43 9.70 17.58
CA PRO A 86 3.35 8.66 17.14
C PRO A 86 3.23 7.37 17.97
N HIS A 87 2.88 7.50 19.25
CA HIS A 87 2.74 6.39 20.19
C HIS A 87 1.47 6.54 20.99
N THR A 88 0.68 5.47 21.02
CA THR A 88 -0.50 5.38 21.88
C THR A 88 -0.06 4.85 23.25
N MET A 89 -0.47 5.52 24.31
CA MET A 89 -0.33 4.98 25.67
C MET A 89 -1.44 3.97 25.93
N LEU A 90 -1.06 2.73 26.15
CA LEU A 90 -1.96 1.67 26.58
C LEU A 90 -1.96 1.63 28.10
N GLU A 91 -3.15 1.65 28.72
CA GLU A 91 -3.32 1.45 30.16
C GLU A 91 -3.11 -0.02 30.54
N ASP A 92 -3.56 -0.94 29.67
CA ASP A 92 -3.32 -2.38 29.77
C ASP A 92 -2.89 -2.93 28.40
N SER A 93 -1.95 -3.86 28.40
CA SER A 93 -1.54 -4.60 27.22
C SER A 93 -2.63 -5.58 26.73
N ASN A 94 -3.61 -5.90 27.56
CA ASN A 94 -4.74 -6.74 27.23
C ASN A 94 -5.79 -5.93 26.45
N THR A 95 -5.52 -5.70 25.17
CA THR A 95 -6.40 -4.95 24.27
C THR A 95 -6.86 -5.83 23.11
N TYR A 96 -8.10 -5.64 22.67
CA TYR A 96 -8.69 -6.37 21.55
C TYR A 96 -8.61 -5.59 20.22
N ASP A 97 -8.26 -4.31 20.25
CA ASP A 97 -8.23 -3.46 19.06
C ASP A 97 -6.78 -3.11 18.68
N ILE A 98 -6.62 -2.56 17.47
CA ILE A 98 -5.32 -2.09 16.98
C ILE A 98 -4.74 -1.03 17.93
N THR A 99 -3.43 -1.07 18.08
CA THR A 99 -2.71 -0.21 19.06
C THR A 99 -1.91 0.89 18.39
N ALA A 100 -1.87 0.93 17.05
CA ALA A 100 -1.21 1.98 16.29
C ALA A 100 -1.96 2.26 14.99
N TRP A 101 -2.20 3.55 14.70
CA TRP A 101 -2.97 3.98 13.52
C TRP A 101 -2.58 5.37 13.01
N ALA A 102 -1.45 5.93 13.47
CA ALA A 102 -1.07 7.30 13.16
C ALA A 102 -1.03 7.56 11.65
N LEU A 103 -1.84 8.52 11.20
CA LEU A 103 -2.03 8.86 9.78
C LEU A 103 -0.73 9.19 9.03
N PRO A 104 0.28 9.86 9.63
CA PRO A 104 1.54 10.10 8.92
C PRO A 104 2.18 8.83 8.37
N TYR A 105 2.15 7.73 9.12
CA TYR A 105 2.66 6.44 8.63
C TYR A 105 1.80 5.86 7.50
N ALA A 106 0.46 5.91 7.67
CA ALA A 106 -0.46 5.38 6.66
C ALA A 106 -0.39 6.14 5.33
N TYR A 107 -0.04 7.43 5.37
CA TYR A 107 0.08 8.28 4.18
C TYR A 107 1.54 8.43 3.68
N GLY A 108 2.51 7.77 4.31
CA GLY A 108 3.91 7.80 3.92
C GLY A 108 4.53 9.19 4.02
N LEU A 109 4.16 9.96 5.04
CA LEU A 109 4.64 11.31 5.27
C LEU A 109 5.81 11.31 6.25
N GLU A 110 6.82 12.12 5.98
CA GLU A 110 7.83 12.49 6.95
C GLU A 110 7.17 13.45 7.96
N ALA A 111 7.10 13.05 9.24
CA ALA A 111 6.33 13.76 10.23
C ALA A 111 7.11 14.02 11.52
N TYR A 112 6.75 15.13 12.16
CA TYR A 112 7.35 15.59 13.40
C TYR A 112 6.29 16.05 14.40
N GLY A 113 6.38 15.58 15.65
CA GLY A 113 5.55 16.03 16.76
C GLY A 113 6.23 17.16 17.52
N LEU A 114 5.57 18.33 17.63
CA LEU A 114 6.08 19.51 18.31
C LEU A 114 5.29 19.79 19.59
N THR A 115 5.99 20.13 20.66
CA THR A 115 5.37 20.46 21.96
C THR A 115 4.79 21.88 22.02
N GLN A 116 5.05 22.69 21.00
CA GLN A 116 4.56 24.07 20.85
C GLN A 116 3.55 24.18 19.73
N LYS A 117 2.75 25.25 19.74
CA LYS A 117 1.88 25.63 18.62
C LYS A 117 2.72 26.16 17.48
N VAL A 118 2.46 25.71 16.28
CA VAL A 118 3.07 26.26 15.04
C VAL A 118 1.97 26.88 14.21
N GLU A 119 2.13 28.16 13.91
CA GLU A 119 1.19 28.91 13.07
C GLU A 119 1.53 28.72 11.60
N GLY A 120 0.52 28.72 10.76
CA GLY A 120 0.66 28.59 9.31
C GLY A 120 -0.45 29.33 8.56
N ALA A 121 -0.32 29.44 7.24
CA ALA A 121 -1.33 29.97 6.37
C ALA A 121 -2.46 28.96 6.11
N ALA A 122 -3.69 29.43 5.98
CA ALA A 122 -4.86 28.56 5.83
C ALA A 122 -4.96 27.90 4.42
N THR A 123 -4.24 28.37 3.45
CA THR A 123 -4.35 27.93 2.05
C THR A 123 -3.01 27.51 1.49
N ARG A 124 -3.02 26.42 0.73
CA ARG A 124 -1.96 26.03 -0.18
C ARG A 124 -2.47 26.19 -1.60
N THR A 125 -1.68 26.83 -2.43
CA THR A 125 -1.94 26.82 -3.87
C THR A 125 -1.43 25.49 -4.42
N TYR A 126 -2.30 24.49 -4.53
CA TYR A 126 -1.96 23.34 -5.34
C TYR A 126 -1.89 23.81 -6.79
N GLU A 127 -0.68 23.88 -7.35
CA GLU A 127 -0.57 23.97 -8.79
C GLU A 127 -1.29 22.74 -9.34
N THR A 128 -2.40 22.99 -10.03
CA THR A 128 -2.99 21.96 -10.88
C THR A 128 -1.94 21.70 -11.94
N ASN A 129 -1.22 20.58 -11.79
CA ASN A 129 -0.32 20.13 -12.83
C ASN A 129 -1.14 20.07 -14.11
N LYS A 130 -0.93 21.03 -15.00
CA LYS A 130 -1.55 20.99 -16.30
C LYS A 130 -1.09 19.70 -16.94
N SER A 131 -2.03 18.81 -17.21
CA SER A 131 -1.77 17.67 -18.09
C SER A 131 -1.06 18.22 -19.31
N SER A 132 0.08 17.65 -19.67
CA SER A 132 0.79 18.06 -20.88
C SER A 132 -0.20 18.04 -22.03
N GLU A 133 -0.31 19.13 -22.78
CA GLU A 133 -1.15 19.17 -23.98
C GLU A 133 -0.72 18.04 -24.90
N ALA A 134 -1.69 17.28 -25.41
CA ALA A 134 -1.39 16.22 -26.37
C ALA A 134 -0.72 16.86 -27.60
N THR A 135 0.55 16.54 -27.79
CA THR A 135 1.39 17.15 -28.84
C THR A 135 1.36 16.26 -30.08
N ALA A 136 1.32 16.88 -31.26
CA ALA A 136 1.37 16.12 -32.52
C ALA A 136 2.72 15.41 -32.72
N GLY A 137 2.70 14.22 -33.34
CA GLY A 137 3.91 13.47 -33.69
C GLY A 137 4.56 12.72 -32.53
N VAL A 138 3.87 12.55 -31.41
CA VAL A 138 4.36 11.79 -30.26
C VAL A 138 4.42 10.30 -30.56
N TYR A 139 5.56 9.68 -30.25
CA TYR A 139 5.75 8.22 -30.32
C TYR A 139 5.04 7.49 -29.17
N ALA A 140 5.19 8.03 -27.95
CA ALA A 140 4.60 7.50 -26.74
C ALA A 140 4.44 8.59 -25.66
N TYR A 141 3.64 8.32 -24.62
CA TYR A 141 3.61 9.10 -23.41
C TYR A 141 4.14 8.29 -22.22
N ALA A 142 4.99 8.89 -21.41
CA ALA A 142 5.47 8.31 -20.16
C ALA A 142 4.70 8.84 -18.96
N LEU A 143 4.29 7.95 -18.06
CA LEU A 143 3.67 8.25 -16.77
C LEU A 143 4.55 7.72 -15.64
N LYS A 144 5.03 8.61 -14.78
CA LYS A 144 5.73 8.22 -13.54
C LYS A 144 4.68 7.87 -12.48
N LEU A 145 4.82 6.71 -11.86
CA LEU A 145 3.92 6.27 -10.80
C LEU A 145 4.33 6.93 -9.46
N ALA A 146 3.86 8.14 -9.22
CA ALA A 146 4.18 8.93 -8.03
C ALA A 146 3.02 9.06 -7.03
N SER A 147 1.79 8.74 -7.47
CA SER A 147 0.57 8.89 -6.69
C SER A 147 -0.45 7.80 -7.02
N PHE A 148 -1.44 7.63 -6.16
CA PHE A 148 -2.53 6.70 -6.46
C PHE A 148 -3.41 7.17 -7.65
N ASP A 149 -3.46 8.47 -7.92
CA ASP A 149 -4.17 9.00 -9.10
C ASP A 149 -3.53 8.53 -10.42
N ASP A 150 -2.20 8.29 -10.43
CA ASP A 150 -1.52 7.72 -11.60
C ASP A 150 -1.96 6.27 -11.86
N TYR A 151 -2.21 5.49 -10.81
CA TYR A 151 -2.77 4.13 -10.94
C TYR A 151 -4.23 4.13 -11.38
N LYS A 152 -5.04 5.09 -10.92
CA LYS A 152 -6.40 5.29 -11.45
C LYS A 152 -6.36 5.62 -12.94
N PHE A 153 -5.44 6.47 -13.35
CA PHE A 153 -5.28 6.79 -14.76
C PHE A 153 -4.80 5.58 -15.56
N LEU A 154 -3.84 4.81 -15.05
CA LEU A 154 -3.42 3.54 -15.67
C LEU A 154 -4.61 2.60 -15.84
N SER A 155 -5.38 2.36 -14.77
CA SER A 155 -6.61 1.56 -14.78
C SER A 155 -7.55 2.00 -15.89
N TYR A 156 -7.84 3.29 -15.94
CA TYR A 156 -8.71 3.88 -16.95
C TYR A 156 -8.16 3.73 -18.38
N ALA A 157 -6.87 3.95 -18.57
CA ALA A 157 -6.21 3.84 -19.88
C ALA A 157 -6.26 2.41 -20.43
N VAL A 158 -5.95 1.39 -19.60
CA VAL A 158 -5.99 -0.01 -20.05
C VAL A 158 -7.41 -0.49 -20.34
N GLN A 159 -8.40 -0.07 -19.55
CA GLN A 159 -9.82 -0.35 -19.79
C GLN A 159 -10.31 0.26 -21.12
N ASN A 160 -9.77 1.41 -21.50
CA ASN A 160 -10.05 2.07 -22.77
C ASN A 160 -9.17 1.55 -23.92
N GLY A 161 -8.43 0.46 -23.72
CA GLY A 161 -7.65 -0.23 -24.76
C GLY A 161 -6.43 0.57 -25.25
N ILE A 162 -5.89 1.49 -24.42
CA ILE A 162 -4.61 2.13 -24.73
C ILE A 162 -3.51 1.10 -24.57
N LYS A 163 -2.68 0.97 -25.58
CA LYS A 163 -1.53 0.05 -25.56
C LYS A 163 -0.49 0.54 -24.56
N THR A 164 -0.32 -0.22 -23.50
CA THR A 164 0.43 0.17 -22.32
C THR A 164 1.55 -0.83 -22.06
N ARG A 165 2.72 -0.32 -21.70
CA ARG A 165 3.88 -1.11 -21.27
C ARG A 165 4.42 -0.55 -19.95
N VAL A 166 5.17 -1.35 -19.19
CA VAL A 166 5.88 -0.93 -17.99
C VAL A 166 7.38 -1.14 -18.20
N GLN A 167 8.15 -0.11 -17.85
CA GLN A 167 9.60 -0.11 -18.01
C GLN A 167 10.27 -0.76 -16.78
N PRO A 168 11.00 -1.90 -16.95
CA PRO A 168 11.57 -2.62 -15.81
C PRO A 168 12.88 -2.01 -15.31
N ALA A 169 13.41 -0.99 -15.99
CA ALA A 169 14.63 -0.28 -15.62
C ALA A 169 14.45 1.24 -15.72
N SER A 170 15.25 1.99 -14.99
CA SER A 170 15.26 3.45 -15.15
C SER A 170 15.88 3.83 -16.50
N PHE A 171 15.41 4.94 -17.08
CA PHE A 171 15.92 5.44 -18.34
C PHE A 171 15.92 6.98 -18.38
N GLN A 172 16.63 7.54 -19.36
CA GLN A 172 16.64 8.98 -19.64
C GLN A 172 16.16 9.24 -21.06
N ALA A 173 15.22 10.18 -21.19
CA ALA A 173 14.70 10.64 -22.47
C ALA A 173 14.32 12.12 -22.37
N ASN A 174 14.54 12.91 -23.44
CA ASN A 174 14.30 14.37 -23.50
C ASN A 174 14.95 15.12 -22.32
N GLY A 175 16.17 14.71 -21.91
CA GLY A 175 16.88 15.27 -20.76
C GLY A 175 16.28 14.98 -19.39
N LYS A 176 15.20 14.18 -19.30
CA LYS A 176 14.49 13.83 -18.06
C LYS A 176 14.78 12.40 -17.64
N GLN A 177 14.89 12.19 -16.32
CA GLN A 177 15.00 10.86 -15.72
C GLN A 177 13.61 10.24 -15.48
N PHE A 178 13.50 8.95 -15.82
CA PHE A 178 12.34 8.13 -15.59
C PHE A 178 12.71 6.93 -14.71
N PRO A 179 12.06 6.72 -13.56
CA PRO A 179 12.37 5.61 -12.67
C PRO A 179 11.88 4.27 -13.21
N VAL A 180 12.35 3.19 -12.61
CA VAL A 180 11.80 1.85 -12.78
C VAL A 180 10.29 1.85 -12.52
N GLY A 181 9.51 1.09 -13.28
CA GLY A 181 8.06 1.07 -13.18
C GLY A 181 7.35 2.19 -13.94
N THR A 182 8.08 3.06 -14.67
CA THR A 182 7.46 4.08 -15.53
C THR A 182 6.55 3.42 -16.57
N ILE A 183 5.33 3.90 -16.67
CA ILE A 183 4.33 3.42 -17.64
C ILE A 183 4.54 4.12 -18.97
N ILE A 184 4.50 3.36 -20.05
CA ILE A 184 4.63 3.85 -21.42
C ILE A 184 3.33 3.56 -22.19
N PHE A 185 2.62 4.60 -22.53
CA PHE A 185 1.46 4.54 -23.42
C PHE A 185 1.96 4.68 -24.86
N THR A 186 1.86 3.61 -25.66
CA THR A 186 2.45 3.57 -27.00
C THR A 186 1.40 3.82 -28.08
N ARG A 187 1.77 4.62 -29.08
CA ARG A 187 0.93 4.90 -30.25
C ARG A 187 0.74 3.67 -31.10
N LEU A 188 1.80 2.90 -31.35
CA LEU A 188 1.82 1.83 -32.36
C LEU A 188 1.15 2.31 -33.67
N ASN A 189 0.15 1.58 -34.16
CA ASN A 189 -0.61 1.89 -35.38
C ASN A 189 -1.95 2.61 -35.10
N ASP A 190 -2.19 3.12 -33.88
CA ASP A 190 -3.43 3.84 -33.56
C ASP A 190 -3.34 5.29 -34.07
N THR A 191 -4.01 5.57 -35.18
CA THR A 191 -4.08 6.92 -35.79
C THR A 191 -4.84 7.90 -34.95
N ARG A 192 -5.66 7.44 -33.98
CA ARG A 192 -6.43 8.29 -33.05
C ARG A 192 -5.79 8.43 -31.67
N PHE A 193 -4.55 7.94 -31.53
CA PHE A 193 -3.85 7.89 -30.23
C PHE A 193 -3.85 9.22 -29.49
N GLU A 194 -3.41 10.31 -30.16
CA GLU A 194 -3.34 11.62 -29.51
C GLU A 194 -4.73 12.12 -29.08
N SER A 195 -5.75 11.97 -29.93
CA SER A 195 -7.12 12.39 -29.59
C SER A 195 -7.70 11.57 -28.43
N ARG A 196 -7.39 10.27 -28.36
CA ARG A 196 -7.79 9.37 -27.27
C ARG A 196 -7.09 9.76 -25.97
N ILE A 197 -5.77 9.94 -25.98
CA ILE A 197 -5.03 10.41 -24.80
C ILE A 197 -5.57 11.78 -24.34
N LYS A 198 -5.78 12.72 -25.26
CA LYS A 198 -6.36 14.03 -24.91
C LYS A 198 -7.72 13.92 -24.24
N SER A 199 -8.57 13.03 -24.72
CA SER A 199 -9.87 12.74 -24.09
C SER A 199 -9.73 12.13 -22.71
N LEU A 200 -8.79 11.19 -22.53
CA LEU A 200 -8.57 10.47 -21.26
C LEU A 200 -7.98 11.36 -20.16
N ILE A 201 -7.10 12.31 -20.51
CA ILE A 201 -6.48 13.22 -19.53
C ILE A 201 -7.39 14.40 -19.15
N LYS A 202 -8.48 14.61 -19.90
CA LYS A 202 -9.42 15.70 -19.59
C LYS A 202 -9.95 15.52 -18.16
N ASP A 203 -9.85 16.58 -17.37
CA ASP A 203 -10.29 16.63 -15.97
C ASP A 203 -9.56 15.63 -15.03
N LYS A 204 -8.41 15.08 -15.46
CA LYS A 204 -7.56 14.21 -14.64
C LYS A 204 -6.30 14.96 -14.20
N ASN A 205 -5.91 14.77 -12.95
CA ASN A 205 -4.70 15.38 -12.38
C ASN A 205 -3.49 14.44 -12.55
N VAL A 206 -3.09 14.23 -13.83
CA VAL A 206 -1.93 13.37 -14.18
C VAL A 206 -0.98 14.10 -15.10
N ILE A 207 0.31 13.82 -14.98
CA ILE A 207 1.35 14.38 -15.84
C ILE A 207 1.83 13.29 -16.79
N LEU A 208 1.54 13.46 -18.07
CA LEU A 208 2.09 12.63 -19.14
C LEU A 208 3.24 13.37 -19.82
N GLU A 209 4.39 12.73 -19.88
CA GLU A 209 5.57 13.26 -20.57
C GLU A 209 5.60 12.72 -22.01
N PRO A 210 5.56 13.60 -23.05
CA PRO A 210 5.62 13.15 -24.43
C PRO A 210 7.02 12.63 -24.77
N LEU A 211 7.08 11.49 -25.46
CA LEU A 211 8.31 10.88 -25.99
C LEU A 211 8.19 10.82 -27.52
N TYR A 212 9.23 11.29 -28.22
CA TYR A 212 9.21 11.41 -29.68
C TYR A 212 9.96 10.27 -30.40
N SER A 213 10.62 9.41 -29.63
CA SER A 213 11.36 8.25 -30.15
C SER A 213 11.16 7.04 -29.22
N GLY A 214 11.25 5.84 -29.77
CA GLY A 214 11.39 4.59 -29.01
C GLY A 214 12.80 4.35 -28.51
N MET A 215 13.81 5.05 -29.06
CA MET A 215 15.19 5.03 -28.58
C MET A 215 15.34 6.06 -27.45
N VAL A 216 16.04 5.68 -26.38
CA VAL A 216 16.28 6.51 -25.22
C VAL A 216 17.73 7.01 -25.16
N GLU A 217 17.99 8.10 -24.44
CA GLU A 217 19.34 8.67 -24.30
C GLU A 217 20.25 7.77 -23.45
N LYS A 218 19.69 7.17 -22.40
CA LYS A 218 20.35 6.22 -21.51
C LYS A 218 19.35 5.21 -20.98
N GLY A 219 19.79 3.97 -20.83
CA GLY A 219 18.97 2.88 -20.29
C GLY A 219 18.40 1.99 -21.39
N MET A 220 17.26 1.37 -21.10
CA MET A 220 16.60 0.37 -21.94
C MET A 220 15.61 1.04 -22.89
N ASP A 221 15.75 0.79 -24.21
CA ASP A 221 14.83 1.30 -25.22
C ASP A 221 13.39 0.80 -25.03
N LEU A 222 12.40 1.63 -25.43
CA LEU A 222 10.99 1.40 -25.14
C LEU A 222 10.36 0.23 -25.91
N GLY A 223 11.02 -0.23 -26.95
CA GLY A 223 10.51 -1.30 -27.85
C GLY A 223 11.03 -2.69 -27.54
N LEU A 224 11.92 -2.86 -26.59
CA LEU A 224 12.50 -4.15 -26.25
C LEU A 224 11.48 -5.11 -25.63
N ASP A 225 11.73 -6.41 -25.76
CA ASP A 225 10.82 -7.46 -25.27
C ASP A 225 10.69 -7.47 -23.75
N GLU A 226 11.74 -7.04 -23.03
CA GLU A 226 11.79 -6.90 -21.58
C GLU A 226 10.82 -5.82 -21.06
N VAL A 227 10.42 -4.87 -21.91
CA VAL A 227 9.44 -3.84 -21.57
C VAL A 227 8.04 -4.46 -21.61
N ALA A 228 7.61 -4.98 -20.46
CA ALA A 228 6.43 -5.83 -20.35
C ALA A 228 5.13 -5.10 -20.72
N TYR A 229 4.28 -5.80 -21.47
CA TYR A 229 2.96 -5.31 -21.85
C TYR A 229 2.01 -5.29 -20.64
N VAL A 230 1.27 -4.21 -20.42
CA VAL A 230 0.25 -4.09 -19.38
C VAL A 230 -1.13 -4.09 -20.01
N GLY A 231 -1.90 -5.15 -19.76
CA GLY A 231 -3.30 -5.27 -20.25
C GLY A 231 -4.30 -4.90 -19.15
N ALA A 232 -5.58 -5.03 -19.48
CA ALA A 232 -6.70 -4.95 -18.54
C ALA A 232 -7.02 -6.37 -18.02
N PRO A 233 -6.50 -6.80 -16.84
CA PRO A 233 -6.75 -8.14 -16.35
C PRO A 233 -8.20 -8.31 -15.91
N ARG A 234 -8.77 -9.49 -16.18
CA ARG A 234 -10.08 -9.89 -15.67
C ARG A 234 -9.90 -10.37 -14.24
N VAL A 235 -10.51 -9.68 -13.29
CA VAL A 235 -10.33 -9.90 -11.86
C VAL A 235 -11.54 -10.62 -11.27
N GLY A 236 -11.30 -11.70 -10.51
CA GLY A 236 -12.28 -12.37 -9.66
C GLY A 236 -11.93 -12.16 -8.19
N ILE A 237 -12.92 -11.86 -7.35
CA ILE A 237 -12.77 -11.69 -5.90
C ILE A 237 -13.66 -12.71 -5.20
N LEU A 238 -13.07 -13.55 -4.34
CA LEU A 238 -13.84 -14.52 -3.58
C LEU A 238 -14.59 -13.83 -2.42
N MET A 239 -15.83 -14.29 -2.20
CA MET A 239 -16.69 -13.83 -1.13
C MET A 239 -17.51 -14.98 -0.54
N GLY A 240 -18.18 -14.76 0.57
CA GLY A 240 -19.15 -15.70 1.15
C GLY A 240 -18.66 -16.36 2.43
N GLN A 241 -19.17 -17.57 2.69
CA GLN A 241 -18.94 -18.25 3.96
C GLN A 241 -17.45 -18.56 4.20
N GLY A 242 -16.95 -18.31 5.41
CA GLY A 242 -15.55 -18.49 5.78
C GLY A 242 -14.65 -17.31 5.48
N ILE A 243 -15.10 -16.37 4.65
CA ILE A 243 -14.35 -15.17 4.28
C ILE A 243 -14.74 -14.01 5.21
N SER A 244 -13.75 -13.27 5.70
CA SER A 244 -13.96 -12.09 6.53
C SER A 244 -14.77 -11.03 5.77
N ALA A 245 -15.90 -10.61 6.30
CA ALA A 245 -16.73 -9.57 5.69
C ALA A 245 -15.99 -8.24 5.55
N THR A 246 -15.15 -7.89 6.52
CA THR A 246 -14.31 -6.67 6.47
C THR A 246 -13.16 -6.83 5.49
N GLY A 247 -12.50 -7.99 5.46
CA GLY A 247 -11.43 -8.27 4.50
C GLY A 247 -11.93 -8.31 3.05
N PHE A 248 -13.10 -8.91 2.81
CA PHE A 248 -13.75 -8.81 1.49
C PHE A 248 -14.15 -7.37 1.17
N GLY A 249 -14.76 -6.67 2.14
CA GLY A 249 -15.25 -5.31 1.95
C GLY A 249 -14.17 -4.32 1.57
N GLU A 250 -12.96 -4.41 2.16
CA GLU A 250 -11.84 -3.52 1.80
C GLU A 250 -11.33 -3.78 0.38
N VAL A 251 -11.29 -5.05 -0.06
CA VAL A 251 -10.90 -5.42 -1.43
C VAL A 251 -11.94 -4.95 -2.43
N TRP A 252 -13.23 -5.22 -2.17
CA TRP A 252 -14.33 -4.76 -3.03
C TRP A 252 -14.35 -3.24 -3.14
N HIS A 253 -14.29 -2.51 -2.00
CA HIS A 253 -14.25 -1.06 -1.97
C HIS A 253 -13.04 -0.49 -2.73
N TYR A 254 -11.90 -1.17 -2.65
CA TYR A 254 -10.71 -0.77 -3.41
C TYR A 254 -10.96 -0.79 -4.91
N PHE A 255 -11.52 -1.88 -5.45
CA PHE A 255 -11.80 -1.99 -6.89
C PHE A 255 -12.94 -1.07 -7.32
N ASP A 256 -14.06 -1.08 -6.59
CA ASP A 256 -15.31 -0.40 -6.98
C ASP A 256 -15.22 1.12 -6.74
N GLN A 257 -14.70 1.56 -5.59
CA GLN A 257 -14.75 2.97 -5.18
C GLN A 257 -13.42 3.72 -5.32
N GLN A 258 -12.30 3.03 -5.24
CA GLN A 258 -11.00 3.70 -5.21
C GLN A 258 -10.26 3.62 -6.55
N LEU A 259 -10.13 2.43 -7.13
CA LEU A 259 -9.41 2.21 -8.40
C LEU A 259 -10.31 2.41 -9.63
N ASP A 260 -11.63 2.32 -9.46
CA ASP A 260 -12.63 2.34 -10.53
C ASP A 260 -12.32 1.26 -11.60
N TYR A 261 -12.19 0.01 -11.14
CA TYR A 261 -11.83 -1.13 -11.97
C TYR A 261 -12.80 -2.29 -11.76
N PRO A 262 -13.37 -2.86 -12.85
CA PRO A 262 -14.36 -3.92 -12.74
C PRO A 262 -13.74 -5.21 -12.16
N ALA A 263 -14.45 -5.82 -11.21
CA ALA A 263 -14.12 -7.12 -10.66
C ALA A 263 -15.39 -7.97 -10.51
N THR A 264 -15.27 -9.27 -10.77
CA THR A 264 -16.38 -10.22 -10.63
C THR A 264 -16.34 -10.82 -9.22
N LEU A 265 -17.48 -10.81 -8.54
CA LEU A 265 -17.63 -11.43 -7.23
C LEU A 265 -17.94 -12.92 -7.38
N LEU A 266 -17.16 -13.77 -6.73
CA LEU A 266 -17.23 -15.24 -6.83
C LEU A 266 -17.61 -15.83 -5.48
N ASP A 267 -18.75 -16.54 -5.43
CA ASP A 267 -19.18 -17.19 -4.20
C ASP A 267 -18.29 -18.41 -3.90
N ASN A 268 -17.72 -18.45 -2.70
CA ASN A 268 -16.88 -19.51 -2.19
C ASN A 268 -17.54 -20.90 -2.28
N LYS A 269 -18.86 -21.00 -2.05
CA LYS A 269 -19.61 -22.25 -2.12
C LYS A 269 -19.68 -22.85 -3.53
N THR A 270 -19.70 -22.00 -4.55
CA THR A 270 -19.86 -22.40 -5.95
C THR A 270 -18.56 -22.30 -6.73
N PHE A 271 -17.46 -21.96 -6.07
CA PHE A 271 -16.17 -21.73 -6.71
C PHE A 271 -15.69 -22.90 -7.59
N GLY A 272 -15.95 -24.16 -7.15
CA GLY A 272 -15.63 -25.36 -7.93
C GLY A 272 -16.30 -25.45 -9.31
N ASN A 273 -17.39 -24.66 -9.54
CA ASN A 273 -18.10 -24.62 -10.81
C ASN A 273 -17.65 -23.42 -11.69
N VAL A 274 -16.72 -22.59 -11.20
CA VAL A 274 -16.28 -21.41 -11.91
C VAL A 274 -15.31 -21.79 -13.04
N ASN A 275 -15.55 -21.33 -14.24
CA ASN A 275 -14.56 -21.43 -15.32
C ASN A 275 -13.42 -20.41 -15.09
N LEU A 276 -12.32 -20.88 -14.52
CA LEU A 276 -11.17 -20.05 -14.17
C LEU A 276 -10.49 -19.41 -15.37
N SER A 277 -10.66 -19.94 -16.59
CA SER A 277 -10.10 -19.33 -17.81
C SER A 277 -10.68 -17.94 -18.13
N ASN A 278 -11.79 -17.57 -17.51
CA ASN A 278 -12.39 -16.24 -17.62
C ASN A 278 -11.66 -15.19 -16.80
N TYR A 279 -10.69 -15.57 -15.97
CA TYR A 279 -9.98 -14.66 -15.07
C TYR A 279 -8.47 -14.72 -15.30
N ASP A 280 -7.83 -13.58 -15.14
CA ASP A 280 -6.38 -13.43 -15.21
C ASP A 280 -5.78 -13.26 -13.80
N VAL A 281 -6.60 -12.73 -12.87
CA VAL A 281 -6.27 -12.51 -11.46
C VAL A 281 -7.40 -13.01 -10.58
N LEU A 282 -7.08 -13.78 -9.57
CA LEU A 282 -8.00 -14.15 -8.49
C LEU A 282 -7.49 -13.56 -7.17
N VAL A 283 -8.37 -12.85 -6.46
CA VAL A 283 -8.08 -12.28 -5.15
C VAL A 283 -8.83 -13.07 -4.08
N PHE A 284 -8.08 -13.59 -3.13
CA PHE A 284 -8.60 -14.30 -1.97
C PHE A 284 -8.43 -13.39 -0.74
N PRO A 285 -9.48 -12.66 -0.34
CA PRO A 285 -9.46 -11.83 0.86
C PRO A 285 -9.18 -12.63 2.13
N SER A 286 -8.90 -11.94 3.23
CA SER A 286 -8.72 -12.59 4.53
C SER A 286 -9.88 -13.52 4.86
N GLY A 287 -9.58 -14.76 5.18
CA GLY A 287 -10.59 -15.80 5.46
C GLY A 287 -9.98 -17.18 5.58
N ARG A 288 -10.83 -18.16 5.83
CA ARG A 288 -10.49 -19.59 5.82
C ARG A 288 -11.05 -20.24 4.57
N TYR A 289 -10.20 -20.92 3.85
CA TYR A 289 -10.54 -21.61 2.60
C TYR A 289 -10.40 -23.11 2.76
N ASP A 290 -11.43 -23.84 2.33
CA ASP A 290 -11.45 -25.30 2.47
C ASP A 290 -10.41 -25.96 1.55
N LYS A 291 -9.98 -27.18 1.94
CA LYS A 291 -9.03 -27.99 1.16
C LYS A 291 -9.52 -28.29 -0.25
N THR A 292 -10.83 -28.31 -0.47
CA THR A 292 -11.43 -28.46 -1.81
C THR A 292 -11.09 -27.31 -2.74
N ILE A 293 -10.83 -26.11 -2.20
CA ILE A 293 -10.39 -24.93 -2.96
C ILE A 293 -8.87 -24.88 -3.01
N THR A 294 -8.20 -24.93 -1.84
CA THR A 294 -6.74 -24.74 -1.77
C THR A 294 -5.96 -25.87 -2.44
N GLY A 295 -6.48 -27.11 -2.40
CA GLY A 295 -5.95 -28.28 -3.08
C GLY A 295 -6.52 -28.54 -4.48
N SER A 296 -7.36 -27.62 -5.02
CA SER A 296 -8.00 -27.81 -6.32
C SER A 296 -6.98 -27.94 -7.47
N ALA A 297 -7.08 -29.05 -8.20
CA ALA A 297 -6.27 -29.28 -9.39
C ALA A 297 -6.53 -28.21 -10.49
N ASP A 298 -7.78 -27.74 -10.60
CA ASP A 298 -8.16 -26.68 -11.54
C ASP A 298 -7.50 -25.35 -11.20
N LEU A 299 -7.48 -24.96 -9.92
CA LEU A 299 -6.79 -23.76 -9.45
C LEU A 299 -5.29 -23.86 -9.72
N GLN A 300 -4.67 -25.00 -9.39
CA GLN A 300 -3.24 -25.22 -9.68
C GLN A 300 -2.94 -25.19 -11.16
N SER A 301 -3.76 -25.84 -11.98
CA SER A 301 -3.63 -25.82 -13.46
C SER A 301 -3.78 -24.40 -14.00
N TRP A 302 -4.73 -23.62 -13.50
CA TRP A 302 -4.95 -22.23 -13.88
C TRP A 302 -3.73 -21.35 -13.56
N ILE A 303 -3.17 -21.48 -12.34
CA ILE A 303 -1.93 -20.77 -11.99
C ILE A 303 -0.80 -21.18 -12.94
N ASN A 304 -0.57 -22.48 -13.12
CA ASN A 304 0.50 -22.99 -14.00
C ASN A 304 0.41 -22.48 -15.45
N LYS A 305 -0.79 -22.15 -15.92
CA LYS A 305 -1.05 -21.59 -17.24
C LYS A 305 -0.90 -20.08 -17.34
N GLY A 306 -0.57 -19.39 -16.24
CA GLY A 306 -0.33 -17.95 -16.22
C GLY A 306 -1.29 -17.14 -15.33
N GLY A 307 -2.16 -17.80 -14.57
CA GLY A 307 -3.03 -17.17 -13.60
C GLY A 307 -2.26 -16.55 -12.43
N ARG A 308 -2.77 -15.46 -11.89
CA ARG A 308 -2.20 -14.77 -10.73
C ARG A 308 -3.13 -14.89 -9.55
N LEU A 309 -2.67 -15.56 -8.50
CA LEU A 309 -3.39 -15.75 -7.25
C LEU A 309 -2.85 -14.77 -6.21
N ILE A 310 -3.69 -13.87 -5.70
CA ILE A 310 -3.37 -12.92 -4.64
C ILE A 310 -4.03 -13.41 -3.35
N LEU A 311 -3.24 -13.75 -2.35
CA LEU A 311 -3.69 -14.20 -1.03
C LEU A 311 -3.44 -13.08 -0.01
N ILE A 312 -4.47 -12.74 0.79
CA ILE A 312 -4.40 -11.64 1.76
C ILE A 312 -4.63 -12.19 3.18
N GLU A 313 -3.70 -11.85 4.10
CA GLU A 313 -3.78 -12.17 5.53
C GLU A 313 -4.05 -13.68 5.78
N ASN A 314 -5.16 -14.01 6.45
CA ASN A 314 -5.50 -15.40 6.81
C ASN A 314 -5.70 -16.33 5.60
N ALA A 315 -5.93 -15.77 4.40
CA ALA A 315 -5.92 -16.59 3.19
C ALA A 315 -4.56 -17.27 2.97
N CYS A 316 -3.46 -16.57 3.30
CA CYS A 316 -2.10 -17.15 3.21
C CYS A 316 -1.98 -18.45 4.01
N GLY A 317 -2.46 -18.45 5.26
CA GLY A 317 -2.42 -19.64 6.13
C GLY A 317 -3.28 -20.81 5.63
N SER A 318 -4.33 -20.54 4.85
CA SER A 318 -5.15 -21.62 4.26
C SER A 318 -4.41 -22.41 3.17
N PHE A 319 -3.34 -21.85 2.61
CA PHE A 319 -2.51 -22.50 1.59
C PHE A 319 -1.20 -23.06 2.14
N GLU A 320 -0.94 -22.86 3.44
CA GLU A 320 0.22 -23.43 4.10
C GLU A 320 0.16 -24.96 4.13
N GLY A 321 1.30 -25.59 3.83
CA GLY A 321 1.41 -27.05 3.79
C GLY A 321 0.61 -27.74 2.68
N VAL A 322 -0.03 -26.96 1.80
CA VAL A 322 -0.67 -27.49 0.59
C VAL A 322 0.40 -27.66 -0.49
N ASP A 323 0.40 -28.81 -1.15
CA ASP A 323 1.40 -29.14 -2.16
C ASP A 323 1.46 -28.08 -3.28
N GLY A 324 2.67 -27.69 -3.62
CA GLY A 324 2.93 -26.67 -4.63
C GLY A 324 2.78 -25.22 -4.16
N TYR A 325 2.59 -24.95 -2.86
CA TYR A 325 2.66 -23.62 -2.26
C TYR A 325 3.82 -23.56 -1.26
N GLU A 326 4.64 -22.50 -1.32
CA GLU A 326 5.95 -22.41 -0.66
C GLU A 326 5.92 -21.70 0.70
N LEU A 327 4.82 -21.01 1.04
CA LEU A 327 4.73 -20.27 2.31
C LEU A 327 4.68 -21.26 3.48
N LYS A 328 5.54 -21.02 4.47
CA LYS A 328 5.62 -21.84 5.69
C LYS A 328 5.68 -20.94 6.90
N GLU A 329 4.91 -21.28 7.93
CA GLU A 329 4.99 -20.63 9.23
C GLU A 329 6.34 -20.93 9.89
N LYS A 330 6.94 -19.93 10.53
CA LYS A 330 8.13 -20.14 11.36
C LYS A 330 7.77 -21.07 12.50
N THR A 331 8.41 -22.21 12.56
CA THR A 331 8.34 -23.08 13.73
C THR A 331 8.97 -22.35 14.91
N GLN A 332 8.16 -22.01 15.91
CA GLN A 332 8.71 -21.62 17.20
C GLN A 332 9.43 -22.86 17.77
N PRO A 333 10.64 -22.71 18.34
CA PRO A 333 11.26 -23.82 19.06
C PRO A 333 10.23 -24.36 20.05
N ASP A 334 10.03 -25.68 20.05
CA ASP A 334 9.08 -26.38 20.93
C ASP A 334 9.17 -25.84 22.36
N ALA A 335 8.40 -24.81 22.67
CA ALA A 335 8.15 -24.47 24.05
C ALA A 335 7.36 -25.63 24.64
N LYS A 336 8.04 -26.50 25.37
CA LYS A 336 7.34 -27.58 26.11
C LYS A 336 6.17 -26.95 26.83
N PRO A 337 4.94 -27.44 26.64
CA PRO A 337 3.79 -26.88 27.30
C PRO A 337 4.05 -26.86 28.81
N ASP A 338 4.04 -25.66 29.39
CA ASP A 338 4.15 -25.55 30.85
C ASP A 338 2.84 -26.03 31.46
N LEU A 339 2.87 -27.29 31.91
CA LEU A 339 1.73 -27.92 32.54
C LEU A 339 1.41 -27.36 33.92
N THR A 340 2.24 -26.44 34.42
CA THR A 340 2.07 -25.77 35.73
C THR A 340 1.45 -24.40 35.64
N LYS A 341 1.08 -23.96 34.42
CA LYS A 341 0.45 -22.64 34.17
C LYS A 341 -0.80 -22.46 35.02
N LYS A 342 -0.86 -21.33 35.74
CA LYS A 342 -2.03 -20.99 36.55
C LYS A 342 -3.11 -20.36 35.65
N TYR A 343 -4.36 -20.80 35.83
CA TYR A 343 -5.50 -20.25 35.09
C TYR A 343 -5.57 -18.71 35.16
N GLY A 344 -5.30 -18.10 36.32
CA GLY A 344 -5.37 -16.65 36.51
C GLY A 344 -4.31 -15.84 35.77
N THR A 345 -3.23 -16.46 35.28
CA THR A 345 -2.17 -15.79 34.51
C THR A 345 -2.28 -16.03 33.01
N TYR A 346 -3.13 -16.97 32.61
CA TYR A 346 -3.24 -17.42 31.21
C TYR A 346 -3.48 -16.28 30.21
N SER A 347 -4.43 -15.38 30.49
CA SER A 347 -4.74 -14.25 29.61
C SER A 347 -3.56 -13.28 29.44
N ARG A 348 -2.77 -13.05 30.49
CA ARG A 348 -1.58 -12.19 30.42
C ARG A 348 -0.41 -12.85 29.69
N GLU A 349 -0.27 -14.15 29.83
CA GLU A 349 0.78 -14.90 29.12
C GLU A 349 0.47 -14.97 27.62
N SER A 350 -0.78 -15.18 27.25
CA SER A 350 -1.19 -15.24 25.84
C SER A 350 -0.94 -13.92 25.06
N ILE A 351 -0.87 -12.77 25.76
CA ILE A 351 -0.54 -11.48 25.15
C ILE A 351 0.90 -11.46 24.62
N SER A 352 1.80 -12.24 25.21
CA SER A 352 3.19 -12.32 24.78
C SER A 352 3.33 -12.84 23.34
N ASP A 353 2.31 -13.53 22.84
CA ASP A 353 2.24 -14.11 21.49
C ASP A 353 1.29 -13.34 20.56
N GLN A 354 0.93 -12.09 20.88
CA GLN A 354 -0.01 -11.29 20.12
C GLN A 354 0.60 -10.01 19.58
N VAL A 355 0.11 -9.59 18.44
CA VAL A 355 0.31 -8.26 17.85
C VAL A 355 -1.06 -7.74 17.39
N PRO A 356 -1.81 -7.06 18.27
CA PRO A 356 -3.16 -6.59 17.93
C PRO A 356 -3.16 -5.48 16.88
N GLY A 357 -2.01 -4.92 16.58
CA GLY A 357 -1.78 -3.94 15.51
C GLY A 357 -0.64 -3.01 15.88
N ALA A 358 0.49 -3.18 15.22
CA ALA A 358 1.69 -2.37 15.40
C ALA A 358 2.21 -1.90 14.03
N ILE A 359 2.78 -0.70 13.99
CA ILE A 359 3.37 -0.15 12.77
C ILE A 359 4.84 -0.52 12.71
N TYR A 360 5.22 -1.14 11.61
CA TYR A 360 6.59 -1.47 11.26
C TYR A 360 7.01 -0.80 9.96
N GLU A 361 8.27 -0.46 9.85
CA GLU A 361 8.91 -0.24 8.58
C GLU A 361 9.11 -1.59 7.90
N VAL A 362 8.78 -1.67 6.62
CA VAL A 362 8.97 -2.84 5.77
C VAL A 362 10.04 -2.49 4.75
N ASN A 363 11.12 -3.28 4.70
CA ASN A 363 12.18 -3.15 3.70
C ASN A 363 11.68 -3.74 2.38
N LEU A 364 11.74 -2.96 1.31
CA LEU A 364 11.23 -3.32 -0.01
C LEU A 364 12.35 -3.56 -1.02
N ASP A 365 12.23 -4.64 -1.79
CA ASP A 365 12.94 -4.80 -3.06
C ASP A 365 12.18 -4.01 -4.14
N ASN A 366 12.57 -2.75 -4.34
CA ASN A 366 11.93 -1.85 -5.30
C ASN A 366 12.33 -2.12 -6.77
N THR A 367 13.14 -3.14 -7.02
CA THR A 367 13.43 -3.65 -8.38
C THR A 367 12.38 -4.64 -8.85
N HIS A 368 11.64 -5.26 -7.91
CA HIS A 368 10.57 -6.21 -8.22
C HIS A 368 9.28 -5.47 -8.63
N PRO A 369 8.51 -5.96 -9.63
CA PRO A 369 7.29 -5.32 -10.11
C PRO A 369 6.25 -5.01 -9.03
N LEU A 370 6.14 -5.84 -7.98
CA LEU A 370 5.23 -5.60 -6.85
C LEU A 370 5.54 -4.30 -6.10
N ALA A 371 6.79 -3.84 -6.11
CA ALA A 371 7.24 -2.65 -5.41
C ALA A 371 7.59 -1.46 -6.33
N TYR A 372 7.16 -1.47 -7.59
CA TYR A 372 7.33 -0.33 -8.49
C TYR A 372 6.63 0.92 -7.94
N GLY A 373 7.28 2.08 -8.08
CA GLY A 373 6.80 3.36 -7.53
C GLY A 373 7.16 3.60 -6.06
N TYR A 374 7.83 2.64 -5.41
CA TYR A 374 8.29 2.80 -4.02
C TYR A 374 9.80 3.08 -3.95
N GLY A 375 10.20 3.71 -2.83
CA GLY A 375 11.58 3.69 -2.38
C GLY A 375 11.97 2.33 -1.77
N GLY A 376 13.06 2.28 -1.04
CA GLY A 376 13.52 1.05 -0.38
C GLY A 376 12.70 0.61 0.84
N THR A 377 11.76 1.44 1.33
CA THR A 377 10.97 1.15 2.53
C THR A 377 9.55 1.70 2.45
N MET A 378 8.63 1.12 3.24
CA MET A 378 7.30 1.66 3.52
C MET A 378 6.87 1.30 4.95
N ASN A 379 5.92 2.04 5.51
CA ASN A 379 5.32 1.67 6.79
C ASN A 379 4.07 0.81 6.58
N MET A 380 3.94 -0.25 7.36
CA MET A 380 2.79 -1.16 7.34
C MET A 380 2.27 -1.44 8.74
N LEU A 381 0.97 -1.68 8.82
CA LEU A 381 0.32 -2.20 10.01
C LEU A 381 0.45 -3.72 10.04
N ILE A 382 1.12 -4.24 11.05
CA ILE A 382 1.25 -5.67 11.31
C ILE A 382 0.25 -6.06 12.40
N LYS A 383 -0.66 -6.99 12.07
CA LYS A 383 -1.74 -7.46 12.95
C LYS A 383 -1.73 -8.99 13.09
N ASN A 384 -1.06 -9.65 12.18
CA ASN A 384 -1.07 -11.09 12.15
C ASN A 384 0.11 -11.65 12.97
N PRO A 385 -0.13 -12.45 14.02
CA PRO A 385 0.94 -13.12 14.73
C PRO A 385 1.57 -14.25 13.91
N ASN A 386 0.92 -14.70 12.83
CA ASN A 386 1.45 -15.73 11.96
C ASN A 386 2.72 -15.21 11.27
N ASN A 387 3.79 -15.81 11.64
CA ASN A 387 5.13 -15.40 11.28
C ASN A 387 5.68 -16.43 10.29
N TYR A 388 5.90 -16.01 9.06
CA TYR A 388 6.32 -16.91 8.00
C TYR A 388 7.83 -16.86 7.78
N GLU A 389 8.40 -17.99 7.34
CA GLU A 389 9.76 -18.04 6.83
C GLU A 389 9.83 -17.33 5.48
N PRO A 390 10.94 -16.63 5.17
CA PRO A 390 11.17 -16.15 3.81
C PRO A 390 11.12 -17.29 2.80
N LEU A 391 10.49 -17.04 1.66
CA LEU A 391 10.44 -18.02 0.58
C LEU A 391 11.87 -18.42 0.14
N THR A 392 12.11 -19.71 0.04
CA THR A 392 13.38 -20.24 -0.48
C THR A 392 13.41 -20.30 -2.00
N ARG A 393 12.25 -20.33 -2.65
CA ARG A 393 12.05 -20.28 -4.10
C ARG A 393 11.02 -19.21 -4.40
N GLY A 394 11.46 -18.07 -4.90
CA GLY A 394 10.60 -16.92 -5.15
C GLY A 394 11.23 -15.62 -4.64
N TRP A 395 10.41 -14.60 -4.52
CA TRP A 395 10.86 -13.25 -4.20
C TRP A 395 10.26 -12.78 -2.88
N ASN A 396 11.12 -12.41 -1.94
CA ASN A 396 10.72 -11.79 -0.67
C ASN A 396 10.76 -10.27 -0.84
N VAL A 397 9.69 -9.72 -1.43
CA VAL A 397 9.65 -8.34 -1.89
C VAL A 397 9.53 -7.33 -0.75
N GLY A 398 8.88 -7.71 0.35
CA GLY A 398 8.76 -6.87 1.54
C GLY A 398 9.02 -7.66 2.81
N LEU A 399 10.02 -7.26 3.58
CA LEU A 399 10.41 -7.91 4.84
C LEU A 399 10.22 -6.96 6.02
N VAL A 400 9.71 -7.47 7.14
CA VAL A 400 9.56 -6.72 8.39
C VAL A 400 10.92 -6.19 8.86
N GLY A 401 11.01 -4.88 9.03
CA GLY A 401 12.17 -4.14 9.51
C GLY A 401 11.97 -3.61 10.94
N GLU A 402 12.08 -2.29 11.11
CA GLU A 402 12.04 -1.63 12.41
C GLU A 402 10.61 -1.42 12.93
N HIS A 403 10.39 -1.67 14.20
CA HIS A 403 9.18 -1.30 14.91
C HIS A 403 9.09 0.23 15.08
N LYS A 404 7.96 0.84 14.72
CA LYS A 404 7.73 2.29 14.84
C LYS A 404 6.71 2.64 15.91
N SER A 405 5.62 1.89 16.06
CA SER A 405 4.55 2.23 17.01
C SER A 405 3.66 1.02 17.29
N GLY A 406 2.98 1.04 18.43
CA GLY A 406 2.01 0.02 18.83
C GLY A 406 2.60 -1.08 19.70
N PHE A 407 1.71 -1.95 20.17
CA PHE A 407 2.08 -3.06 21.03
C PHE A 407 2.47 -4.32 20.25
N VAL A 408 3.54 -4.95 20.69
CA VAL A 408 4.00 -6.26 20.19
C VAL A 408 4.35 -7.14 21.37
N GLY A 409 3.79 -8.32 21.41
CA GLY A 409 4.09 -9.32 22.42
C GLY A 409 5.57 -9.68 22.46
N HIS A 410 6.05 -9.98 23.64
CA HIS A 410 7.49 -10.20 23.88
C HIS A 410 8.07 -11.30 23.00
N ASN A 411 7.34 -12.40 22.81
CA ASN A 411 7.79 -13.55 22.02
C ASN A 411 7.85 -13.24 20.53
N LEU A 412 7.03 -12.28 20.05
CA LEU A 412 6.98 -11.92 18.63
C LEU A 412 8.03 -10.90 18.20
N LYS A 413 8.58 -10.10 19.13
CA LYS A 413 9.51 -9.02 18.79
C LYS A 413 10.69 -9.44 17.92
N ASN A 414 11.27 -10.62 18.22
CA ASN A 414 12.40 -11.13 17.47
C ASN A 414 11.95 -11.99 16.27
N SER A 415 10.86 -12.72 16.40
CA SER A 415 10.39 -13.63 15.37
C SER A 415 9.81 -12.92 14.16
N LEU A 416 9.21 -11.72 14.34
CA LEU A 416 8.71 -10.89 13.25
C LEU A 416 9.84 -10.31 12.36
N LYS A 417 11.05 -10.15 12.89
CA LYS A 417 12.16 -9.59 12.10
C LYS A 417 12.44 -10.43 10.87
N ASN A 418 12.52 -9.75 9.72
CA ASN A 418 12.71 -10.37 8.40
C ASN A 418 11.59 -11.35 8.00
N ALA A 419 10.44 -11.35 8.67
CA ALA A 419 9.28 -12.08 8.17
C ALA A 419 8.75 -11.44 6.88
N PRO A 420 8.35 -12.22 5.86
CA PRO A 420 7.80 -11.67 4.64
C PRO A 420 6.40 -11.09 4.89
N VAL A 421 6.23 -9.81 4.56
CA VAL A 421 4.93 -9.15 4.47
C VAL A 421 4.40 -9.27 3.05
N PHE A 422 5.30 -9.20 2.07
CA PHE A 422 5.00 -9.32 0.65
C PHE A 422 5.98 -10.29 0.01
N ALA A 423 5.45 -11.36 -0.55
CA ALA A 423 6.26 -12.35 -1.23
C ALA A 423 5.58 -12.83 -2.52
N VAL A 424 6.36 -13.28 -3.48
CA VAL A 424 5.87 -13.77 -4.77
C VAL A 424 6.54 -15.10 -5.08
N GLN A 425 5.73 -16.13 -5.25
CA GLN A 425 6.16 -17.44 -5.71
C GLN A 425 5.86 -17.59 -7.20
N GLU A 426 6.81 -18.12 -7.94
CA GLU A 426 6.57 -18.56 -9.32
C GLU A 426 5.99 -19.98 -9.33
N LYS A 427 4.92 -20.18 -10.12
CA LYS A 427 4.29 -21.49 -10.28
C LYS A 427 3.90 -21.72 -11.74
N GLY A 428 4.72 -22.48 -12.44
CA GLY A 428 4.60 -22.60 -13.90
C GLY A 428 4.81 -21.23 -14.57
N ARG A 429 3.83 -20.79 -15.36
CA ARG A 429 3.84 -19.45 -15.96
C ARG A 429 3.14 -18.39 -15.11
N GLY A 430 2.46 -18.79 -14.06
CA GLY A 430 1.72 -17.89 -13.16
C GLY A 430 2.46 -17.57 -11.88
N LYS A 431 1.78 -16.85 -11.02
CA LYS A 431 2.33 -16.35 -9.76
C LYS A 431 1.35 -16.55 -8.61
N VAL A 432 1.89 -16.84 -7.43
CA VAL A 432 1.17 -16.73 -6.15
C VAL A 432 1.77 -15.56 -5.39
N ILE A 433 0.94 -14.58 -5.08
CA ILE A 433 1.33 -13.35 -4.39
C ILE A 433 0.79 -13.43 -2.97
N TYR A 434 1.68 -13.51 -2.02
CA TYR A 434 1.38 -13.55 -0.59
C TYR A 434 1.46 -12.15 -0.01
N LEU A 435 0.33 -11.61 0.44
CA LEU A 435 0.21 -10.37 1.20
C LEU A 435 -0.19 -10.80 2.63
N THR A 436 0.79 -11.09 3.47
CA THR A 436 0.53 -11.64 4.82
C THR A 436 -0.13 -10.62 5.74
N GLU A 437 -0.07 -9.34 5.37
CA GLU A 437 -0.85 -8.24 5.92
C GLU A 437 -1.59 -7.52 4.80
N SER A 438 -2.76 -6.95 5.11
CA SER A 438 -3.53 -6.19 4.12
C SER A 438 -2.87 -4.85 3.81
N PRO A 439 -2.42 -4.60 2.56
CA PRO A 439 -1.85 -3.30 2.19
C PRO A 439 -2.90 -2.18 2.12
N ILE A 440 -4.19 -2.54 2.06
CA ILE A 440 -5.31 -1.60 1.92
C ILE A 440 -6.21 -1.56 3.16
N PHE A 441 -5.66 -1.89 4.32
CA PHE A 441 -6.38 -2.06 5.58
C PHE A 441 -7.44 -0.98 5.81
N ARG A 442 -8.69 -1.41 6.00
CA ARG A 442 -9.88 -0.58 6.23
C ARG A 442 -10.03 0.59 5.24
N GLY A 443 -9.41 0.52 4.05
CA GLY A 443 -9.46 1.55 3.00
C GLY A 443 -8.68 2.83 3.27
N PHE A 444 -8.09 3.03 4.47
CA PHE A 444 -7.36 4.25 4.82
C PHE A 444 -5.84 4.12 4.73
N TRP A 445 -5.28 2.90 4.65
CA TRP A 445 -3.83 2.72 4.50
C TRP A 445 -3.39 3.13 3.09
N TYR A 446 -3.13 4.44 2.94
CA TYR A 446 -2.99 5.08 1.62
C TYR A 446 -1.79 4.53 0.83
N THR A 447 -0.63 4.36 1.50
CA THR A 447 0.60 3.91 0.84
C THR A 447 0.47 2.53 0.22
N GLY A 448 -0.29 1.62 0.80
CA GLY A 448 -0.44 0.26 0.29
C GLY A 448 -1.33 0.13 -0.96
N LYS A 449 -2.10 1.17 -1.32
CA LYS A 449 -2.99 1.14 -2.49
C LYS A 449 -2.23 0.91 -3.80
N ALA A 450 -1.08 1.54 -3.95
CA ALA A 450 -0.22 1.38 -5.11
C ALA A 450 0.37 -0.04 -5.19
N LEU A 451 0.80 -0.60 -4.06
CA LEU A 451 1.32 -1.98 -4.00
C LEU A 451 0.26 -2.99 -4.44
N PHE A 452 -0.98 -2.82 -3.99
CA PHE A 452 -2.07 -3.71 -4.40
C PHE A 452 -2.39 -3.57 -5.90
N ALA A 453 -2.33 -2.35 -6.47
CA ALA A 453 -2.42 -2.16 -7.91
C ALA A 453 -1.27 -2.87 -8.66
N ASN A 454 -0.04 -2.79 -8.14
CA ASN A 454 1.11 -3.49 -8.72
C ASN A 454 0.89 -5.01 -8.76
N ALA A 455 0.33 -5.60 -7.69
CA ALA A 455 -0.01 -7.02 -7.67
C ALA A 455 -1.01 -7.39 -8.78
N VAL A 456 -1.94 -6.50 -9.09
CA VAL A 456 -2.98 -6.71 -10.11
C VAL A 456 -2.43 -6.50 -11.53
N PHE A 457 -1.61 -5.48 -11.77
CA PHE A 457 -1.23 -5.08 -13.13
C PHE A 457 0.16 -5.54 -13.56
N PHE A 458 1.15 -5.64 -12.66
CA PHE A 458 2.55 -5.77 -13.04
C PHE A 458 3.21 -7.10 -12.72
N VAL A 459 2.75 -7.80 -11.67
CA VAL A 459 3.30 -9.11 -11.30
C VAL A 459 2.79 -10.16 -12.29
N LYS A 460 3.62 -10.57 -13.28
CA LYS A 460 3.28 -11.51 -14.35
C LYS A 460 4.28 -12.65 -14.43
#